data_4d14ded1fd5c2a00e36e3b489cdc2936
#
_entry.id   4d14ded1fd5c2a00e36e3b489cdc2936
#
_cell.length_a   1.000
_cell.length_b   1.000
_cell.length_c   1.000
_cell.angle_alpha   90.00
_cell.angle_beta   90.00
_cell.angle_gamma   90.00
#
_symmetry.space_group_name_H-M   'P 1'
#
loop_
_entity.id
_entity.type
_entity.pdbx_description
1 polymer ?
#
loop_
_entity_poly.entity_id
_entity_poly.type
_entity_poly.pdbx_seq_one_letter_code
_entity_poly.pdbx_strand_id
1 'polypeptide(L)'
;MILKPFSKTYEGITVLDFPGLELRPGAVYSVIGANGSGKSTFAKILAGILRTDEKKRPLGENVSVGYMPQKNYAFRMTVRSNILLGGRDEQRAQKLMDELQLSHLNGKRADRLSGGEMARMALARLMMKRFDLVILDEPTAAMDMETTLLAEKLIREYADQTGCTLILVTHSLQQARRISDETIFFRKGRMVEQGSSAELLNTPKTMELKQFVEFYSL
;
A
#
# COMPACT_ATOMS: atom_id res chain seq x y z
N MET A 1 12.20 -0.69 -11.93
CA MET A 1 12.62 -1.45 -10.71
C MET A 1 12.28 -2.91 -10.93
N ILE A 2 13.22 -3.84 -10.71
CA ILE A 2 12.96 -5.26 -10.96
C ILE A 2 12.67 -5.97 -9.62
N LEU A 3 11.51 -6.60 -9.53
CA LEU A 3 11.18 -7.58 -8.50
C LEU A 3 11.59 -8.96 -9.00
N LYS A 4 12.56 -9.59 -8.33
CA LYS A 4 12.98 -10.97 -8.68
C LYS A 4 11.89 -11.97 -8.31
N PRO A 5 11.83 -13.14 -8.97
CA PRO A 5 10.95 -14.24 -8.57
C PRO A 5 11.22 -14.69 -7.13
N PHE A 6 10.17 -15.08 -6.41
CA PHE A 6 10.29 -15.63 -5.05
C PHE A 6 9.06 -16.43 -4.65
N SER A 7 9.24 -17.31 -3.68
CA SER A 7 8.17 -18.08 -3.08
C SER A 7 8.09 -17.92 -1.56
N LYS A 8 6.94 -18.28 -1.00
CA LYS A 8 6.73 -18.38 0.43
C LYS A 8 5.86 -19.58 0.77
N THR A 9 6.41 -20.44 1.61
CA THR A 9 5.76 -21.66 2.09
C THR A 9 5.66 -21.64 3.62
N TYR A 10 4.53 -22.08 4.15
CA TYR A 10 4.32 -22.35 5.55
C TYR A 10 3.81 -23.79 5.72
N GLU A 11 4.45 -24.57 6.57
CA GLU A 11 4.05 -25.95 6.91
C GLU A 11 3.80 -26.80 5.65
N GLY A 12 4.65 -26.67 4.64
CA GLY A 12 4.55 -27.39 3.36
C GLY A 12 3.53 -26.82 2.37
N ILE A 13 2.78 -25.78 2.72
CA ILE A 13 1.81 -25.15 1.85
C ILE A 13 2.40 -23.86 1.26
N THR A 14 2.54 -23.78 -0.05
CA THR A 14 2.98 -22.57 -0.74
C THR A 14 1.84 -21.54 -0.74
N VAL A 15 2.01 -20.47 0.02
CA VAL A 15 1.04 -19.38 0.15
C VAL A 15 1.28 -18.24 -0.83
N LEU A 16 2.47 -18.21 -1.44
CA LEU A 16 2.82 -17.23 -2.47
C LEU A 16 3.90 -17.82 -3.39
N ASP A 17 3.65 -17.72 -4.69
CA ASP A 17 4.56 -18.05 -5.78
C ASP A 17 4.51 -16.90 -6.79
N PHE A 18 5.53 -16.04 -6.74
CA PHE A 18 5.60 -14.81 -7.52
C PHE A 18 6.66 -14.93 -8.63
N PRO A 19 6.29 -14.79 -9.91
CA PRO A 19 7.18 -15.04 -11.04
C PRO A 19 8.20 -13.92 -11.29
N GLY A 20 8.15 -12.84 -10.51
CA GLY A 20 8.90 -11.63 -10.77
C GLY A 20 8.13 -10.64 -11.64
N LEU A 21 8.54 -9.36 -11.59
CA LEU A 21 7.90 -8.29 -12.34
C LEU A 21 8.84 -7.10 -12.47
N GLU A 22 8.84 -6.45 -13.62
CA GLU A 22 9.45 -5.15 -13.77
C GLU A 22 8.44 -4.05 -13.49
N LEU A 23 8.69 -3.27 -12.42
CA LEU A 23 7.90 -2.11 -12.06
C LEU A 23 8.44 -0.86 -12.76
N ARG A 24 7.56 -0.09 -13.38
CA ARG A 24 7.91 1.23 -13.96
C ARG A 24 8.19 2.22 -12.82
N PRO A 25 9.32 2.94 -12.87
CA PRO A 25 9.59 4.00 -11.88
C PRO A 25 8.48 5.05 -11.87
N GLY A 26 8.11 5.50 -10.68
CA GLY A 26 7.07 6.52 -10.49
C GLY A 26 5.63 6.07 -10.73
N ALA A 27 5.40 4.83 -11.15
CA ALA A 27 4.05 4.32 -11.36
C ALA A 27 3.40 3.85 -10.05
N VAL A 28 2.08 3.98 -9.99
CA VAL A 28 1.24 3.46 -8.90
C VAL A 28 0.63 2.13 -9.34
N TYR A 29 0.92 1.08 -8.60
CA TYR A 29 0.40 -0.27 -8.78
C TYR A 29 -0.65 -0.59 -7.74
N SER A 30 -1.80 -1.12 -8.12
CA SER A 30 -2.69 -1.80 -7.18
C SER A 30 -2.47 -3.30 -7.20
N VAL A 31 -2.53 -3.92 -6.03
CA VAL A 31 -2.54 -5.39 -5.87
C VAL A 31 -3.91 -5.78 -5.33
N ILE A 32 -4.71 -6.41 -6.18
CA ILE A 32 -6.08 -6.82 -5.87
C ILE A 32 -6.24 -8.33 -5.79
N GLY A 33 -7.30 -8.80 -5.17
CA GLY A 33 -7.64 -10.23 -5.04
C GLY A 33 -8.40 -10.52 -3.76
N ALA A 34 -9.01 -11.68 -3.66
CA ALA A 34 -9.78 -12.11 -2.49
C ALA A 34 -8.92 -12.19 -1.21
N ASN A 35 -9.57 -12.24 -0.05
CA ASN A 35 -8.88 -12.51 1.21
C ASN A 35 -8.15 -13.86 1.15
N GLY A 36 -6.94 -13.91 1.69
CA GLY A 36 -6.10 -15.12 1.62
C GLY A 36 -5.40 -15.35 0.28
N SER A 37 -5.51 -14.45 -0.72
CA SER A 37 -4.85 -14.62 -2.02
C SER A 37 -3.33 -14.38 -2.03
N GLY A 38 -2.72 -13.97 -0.88
CA GLY A 38 -1.27 -13.76 -0.77
C GLY A 38 -0.82 -12.30 -0.78
N LYS A 39 -1.71 -11.32 -0.97
CA LYS A 39 -1.37 -9.89 -1.11
C LYS A 39 -0.56 -9.32 0.06
N SER A 40 -1.01 -9.52 1.30
CA SER A 40 -0.30 -9.01 2.48
C SER A 40 1.01 -9.77 2.73
N THR A 41 1.12 -11.03 2.33
CA THR A 41 2.38 -11.79 2.33
C THR A 41 3.36 -11.18 1.34
N PHE A 42 2.90 -10.89 0.12
CA PHE A 42 3.66 -10.18 -0.91
C PHE A 42 4.16 -8.82 -0.38
N ALA A 43 3.26 -7.98 0.15
CA ALA A 43 3.60 -6.68 0.72
C ALA A 43 4.68 -6.77 1.82
N LYS A 44 4.51 -7.71 2.77
CA LYS A 44 5.46 -7.91 3.87
C LYS A 44 6.83 -8.44 3.42
N ILE A 45 6.89 -9.25 2.37
CA ILE A 45 8.15 -9.72 1.77
C ILE A 45 8.89 -8.55 1.13
N LEU A 46 8.21 -7.74 0.31
CA LEU A 46 8.82 -6.56 -0.30
C LEU A 46 9.27 -5.53 0.74
N ALA A 47 8.52 -5.37 1.82
CA ALA A 47 8.89 -4.53 2.96
C ALA A 47 10.07 -5.08 3.79
N GLY A 48 10.53 -6.31 3.52
CA GLY A 48 11.61 -6.96 4.25
C GLY A 48 11.20 -7.50 5.64
N ILE A 49 9.90 -7.54 5.94
CA ILE A 49 9.36 -8.05 7.22
C ILE A 49 9.32 -9.58 7.23
N LEU A 50 8.98 -10.18 6.09
CA LEU A 50 9.00 -11.62 5.89
C LEU A 50 10.14 -12.00 4.94
N ARG A 51 10.82 -13.11 5.24
CA ARG A 51 11.83 -13.69 4.36
C ARG A 51 11.16 -14.63 3.36
N THR A 52 11.65 -14.63 2.12
CA THR A 52 11.32 -15.61 1.09
C THR A 52 11.86 -16.99 1.46
N ASP A 53 11.42 -18.04 0.79
CA ASP A 53 11.98 -19.39 0.97
C ASP A 53 13.44 -19.45 0.51
N GLU A 54 13.78 -18.68 -0.52
CA GLU A 54 15.15 -18.52 -1.05
C GLU A 54 16.05 -17.70 -0.10
N LYS A 55 15.48 -17.11 0.96
CA LYS A 55 16.16 -16.24 1.93
C LYS A 55 16.86 -15.03 1.29
N LYS A 56 16.49 -14.67 0.07
CA LYS A 56 17.01 -13.53 -0.69
C LYS A 56 15.99 -12.40 -0.72
N ARG A 57 16.48 -11.17 -0.74
CA ARG A 57 15.62 -10.00 -0.92
C ARG A 57 15.20 -9.93 -2.40
N PRO A 58 13.89 -9.85 -2.73
CA PRO A 58 13.43 -9.75 -4.12
C PRO A 58 13.74 -8.40 -4.76
N LEU A 59 14.00 -7.37 -3.94
CA LEU A 59 14.42 -6.02 -4.35
C LEU A 59 15.94 -5.88 -4.34
N GLY A 60 16.47 -4.91 -5.11
CA GLY A 60 17.88 -4.53 -5.02
C GLY A 60 18.27 -4.09 -3.60
N GLU A 61 19.56 -4.26 -3.24
CA GLU A 61 20.06 -3.98 -1.87
C GLU A 61 19.89 -2.51 -1.46
N ASN A 62 20.01 -1.58 -2.40
CA ASN A 62 19.97 -0.14 -2.16
C ASN A 62 18.58 0.48 -2.29
N VAL A 63 17.51 -0.32 -2.45
CA VAL A 63 16.14 0.20 -2.57
C VAL A 63 15.60 0.53 -1.18
N SER A 64 15.32 1.81 -0.95
CA SER A 64 14.64 2.27 0.26
C SER A 64 13.14 1.99 0.17
N VAL A 65 12.57 1.35 1.20
CA VAL A 65 11.16 0.93 1.21
C VAL A 65 10.43 1.59 2.37
N GLY A 66 9.33 2.31 2.06
CA GLY A 66 8.33 2.74 3.02
C GLY A 66 7.19 1.74 3.08
N TYR A 67 6.75 1.36 4.28
CA TYR A 67 5.65 0.41 4.45
C TYR A 67 4.63 0.89 5.47
N MET A 68 3.37 0.90 5.06
CA MET A 68 2.23 1.10 5.94
C MET A 68 1.45 -0.22 6.04
N PRO A 69 1.46 -0.90 7.20
CA PRO A 69 0.73 -2.15 7.40
C PRO A 69 -0.76 -1.89 7.56
N GLN A 70 -1.59 -2.89 7.27
CA GLN A 70 -3.04 -2.85 7.48
C GLN A 70 -3.40 -2.50 8.93
N LYS A 71 -2.69 -3.08 9.92
CA LYS A 71 -2.83 -2.72 11.33
C LYS A 71 -1.83 -1.64 11.69
N ASN A 72 -2.29 -0.42 11.82
CA ASN A 72 -1.47 0.73 12.14
C ASN A 72 -1.11 0.79 13.64
N TYR A 73 0.04 1.38 13.94
CA TYR A 73 0.55 1.55 15.30
C TYR A 73 0.76 3.03 15.62
N ALA A 74 0.39 3.41 16.84
CA ALA A 74 0.74 4.69 17.45
C ALA A 74 1.68 4.47 18.63
N PHE A 75 2.70 5.31 18.72
CA PHE A 75 3.50 5.42 19.93
C PHE A 75 2.76 6.26 20.97
N ARG A 76 3.01 6.00 22.26
CA ARG A 76 2.36 6.71 23.39
C ARG A 76 2.85 8.16 23.53
N MET A 77 2.70 8.94 22.47
CA MET A 77 3.04 10.36 22.37
C MET A 77 1.93 11.09 21.59
N THR A 78 2.06 12.40 21.39
CA THR A 78 1.07 13.17 20.63
C THR A 78 1.00 12.77 19.16
N VAL A 79 -0.09 13.11 18.47
CA VAL A 79 -0.25 12.93 17.02
C VAL A 79 0.91 13.59 16.27
N ARG A 80 1.21 14.88 16.58
CA ARG A 80 2.35 15.58 15.97
C ARG A 80 3.67 14.84 16.17
N SER A 81 3.95 14.44 17.40
CA SER A 81 5.20 13.71 17.69
C SER A 81 5.30 12.37 16.95
N ASN A 82 4.17 11.66 16.76
CA ASN A 82 4.13 10.44 15.95
C ASN A 82 4.44 10.71 14.49
N ILE A 83 3.93 11.79 13.90
CA ILE A 83 4.19 12.18 12.51
C ILE A 83 5.67 12.53 12.34
N LEU A 84 6.23 13.31 13.27
CA LEU A 84 7.64 13.72 13.26
C LEU A 84 8.65 12.56 13.42
N LEU A 85 8.21 11.36 13.80
CA LEU A 85 9.06 10.17 13.72
C LEU A 85 9.44 9.80 12.27
N GLY A 86 8.63 10.18 11.29
CA GLY A 86 8.92 9.98 9.88
C GLY A 86 9.94 10.97 9.32
N GLY A 87 10.08 12.15 9.93
CA GLY A 87 11.01 13.21 9.52
C GLY A 87 10.89 14.43 10.43
N ARG A 88 11.93 15.26 10.48
CA ARG A 88 12.02 16.40 11.42
C ARG A 88 11.53 17.74 10.84
N ASP A 89 10.94 17.74 9.66
CA ASP A 89 10.43 18.94 9.00
C ASP A 89 9.06 19.31 9.59
N GLU A 90 9.06 20.34 10.44
CA GLU A 90 7.89 20.83 11.16
C GLU A 90 6.85 21.43 10.22
N GLN A 91 7.28 22.12 9.15
CA GLN A 91 6.37 22.72 8.17
C GLN A 91 5.67 21.64 7.36
N ARG A 92 6.42 20.62 6.91
CA ARG A 92 5.84 19.44 6.24
C ARG A 92 4.89 18.68 7.14
N ALA A 93 5.24 18.47 8.41
CA ALA A 93 4.36 17.81 9.37
C ALA A 93 3.04 18.59 9.53
N GLN A 94 3.10 19.92 9.68
CA GLN A 94 1.91 20.75 9.77
C GLN A 94 1.06 20.67 8.49
N LYS A 95 1.67 20.79 7.32
CA LYS A 95 0.97 20.66 6.03
C LYS A 95 0.24 19.31 5.91
N LEU A 96 0.91 18.19 6.22
CA LEU A 96 0.30 16.86 6.17
C LEU A 96 -0.83 16.70 7.20
N MET A 97 -0.72 17.34 8.37
CA MET A 97 -1.79 17.34 9.36
C MET A 97 -3.02 18.11 8.87
N ASP A 98 -2.82 19.25 8.20
CA ASP A 98 -3.92 20.04 7.63
C ASP A 98 -4.61 19.26 6.48
N GLU A 99 -3.83 18.72 5.55
CA GLU A 99 -4.31 17.96 4.40
C GLU A 99 -5.04 16.66 4.80
N LEU A 100 -4.62 16.00 5.88
CA LEU A 100 -5.24 14.78 6.41
C LEU A 100 -6.26 15.04 7.52
N GLN A 101 -6.66 16.30 7.72
CA GLN A 101 -7.65 16.70 8.73
C GLN A 101 -7.29 16.21 10.15
N LEU A 102 -6.02 16.37 10.54
CA LEU A 102 -5.48 15.95 11.85
C LEU A 102 -5.11 17.13 12.75
N SER A 103 -5.18 18.38 12.27
CA SER A 103 -4.67 19.56 12.98
C SER A 103 -5.37 19.80 14.32
N HIS A 104 -6.66 19.49 14.41
CA HIS A 104 -7.43 19.56 15.66
C HIS A 104 -7.03 18.49 16.70
N LEU A 105 -6.26 17.47 16.28
CA LEU A 105 -5.75 16.38 17.12
C LEU A 105 -4.28 16.55 17.51
N ASN A 106 -3.64 17.65 17.13
CA ASN A 106 -2.20 17.90 17.28
C ASN A 106 -1.63 17.46 18.63
N GLY A 107 -2.22 17.92 19.74
CA GLY A 107 -1.80 17.59 21.11
C GLY A 107 -2.42 16.33 21.69
N LYS A 108 -3.37 15.68 20.98
CA LYS A 108 -4.03 14.47 21.48
C LYS A 108 -3.05 13.29 21.51
N ARG A 109 -3.15 12.44 22.52
CA ARG A 109 -2.39 11.18 22.57
C ARG A 109 -2.84 10.27 21.43
N ALA A 110 -1.87 9.81 20.65
CA ALA A 110 -2.13 9.02 19.45
C ALA A 110 -2.71 7.61 19.73
N ASP A 111 -2.47 7.07 20.93
CA ASP A 111 -3.09 5.80 21.37
C ASP A 111 -4.59 5.90 21.67
N ARG A 112 -5.17 7.09 21.59
CA ARG A 112 -6.60 7.37 21.78
C ARG A 112 -7.31 7.77 20.48
N LEU A 113 -6.67 7.57 19.35
CA LEU A 113 -7.25 7.86 18.04
C LEU A 113 -8.25 6.76 17.63
N SER A 114 -9.26 7.15 16.85
CA SER A 114 -10.09 6.20 16.11
C SER A 114 -9.26 5.47 15.04
N GLY A 115 -9.80 4.38 14.46
CA GLY A 115 -9.11 3.63 13.41
C GLY A 115 -8.75 4.50 12.20
N GLY A 116 -9.68 5.34 11.75
CA GLY A 116 -9.47 6.25 10.62
C GLY A 116 -8.45 7.37 10.94
N GLU A 117 -8.53 7.99 12.12
CA GLU A 117 -7.54 8.97 12.59
C GLU A 117 -6.13 8.34 12.67
N MET A 118 -6.06 7.10 13.17
CA MET A 118 -4.81 6.34 13.26
C MET A 118 -4.21 6.06 11.88
N ALA A 119 -5.04 5.66 10.92
CA ALA A 119 -4.60 5.39 9.56
C ALA A 119 -4.10 6.66 8.87
N ARG A 120 -4.82 7.79 8.99
CA ARG A 120 -4.37 9.09 8.46
C ARG A 120 -3.06 9.55 9.09
N MET A 121 -2.89 9.40 10.41
CA MET A 121 -1.64 9.72 11.10
C MET A 121 -0.48 8.84 10.62
N ALA A 122 -0.71 7.53 10.43
CA ALA A 122 0.30 6.61 9.92
C ALA A 122 0.72 6.96 8.49
N LEU A 123 -0.24 7.36 7.64
CA LEU A 123 0.02 7.85 6.29
C LEU A 123 0.84 9.15 6.31
N ALA A 124 0.46 10.14 7.14
CA ALA A 124 1.22 11.37 7.34
C ALA A 124 2.67 11.06 7.76
N ARG A 125 2.86 10.19 8.75
CA ARG A 125 4.19 9.78 9.23
C ARG A 125 5.03 9.17 8.12
N LEU A 126 4.45 8.31 7.25
CA LEU A 126 5.14 7.72 6.12
C LEU A 126 5.54 8.79 5.10
N MET A 127 4.65 9.72 4.79
CA MET A 127 4.88 10.77 3.79
C MET A 127 5.87 11.87 4.25
N MET A 128 6.31 11.85 5.50
CA MET A 128 7.38 12.74 5.99
C MET A 128 8.74 12.47 5.32
N LYS A 129 8.94 11.28 4.75
CA LYS A 129 10.21 10.84 4.15
C LYS A 129 9.98 10.42 2.69
N ARG A 130 11.03 10.50 1.87
CA ARG A 130 11.02 9.96 0.50
C ARG A 130 11.57 8.53 0.49
N PHE A 131 11.00 7.70 -0.37
CA PHE A 131 11.39 6.30 -0.58
C PHE A 131 11.46 6.01 -2.08
N ASP A 132 12.20 4.98 -2.47
CA ASP A 132 12.19 4.48 -3.85
C ASP A 132 10.94 3.64 -4.13
N LEU A 133 10.49 2.88 -3.12
CA LEU A 133 9.26 2.08 -3.16
C LEU A 133 8.42 2.36 -1.91
N VAL A 134 7.14 2.64 -2.11
CA VAL A 134 6.16 2.73 -1.03
C VAL A 134 5.15 1.61 -1.16
N ILE A 135 4.84 0.94 -0.06
CA ILE A 135 3.85 -0.14 0.00
C ILE A 135 2.81 0.23 1.05
N LEU A 136 1.56 0.30 0.63
CA LEU A 136 0.40 0.60 1.47
C LEU A 136 -0.52 -0.60 1.51
N ASP A 137 -0.65 -1.25 2.67
CA ASP A 137 -1.51 -2.43 2.84
C ASP A 137 -2.85 -2.00 3.44
N GLU A 138 -3.89 -1.90 2.61
CA GLU A 138 -5.25 -1.45 2.97
C GLU A 138 -5.29 -0.10 3.71
N PRO A 139 -4.66 0.97 3.18
CA PRO A 139 -4.41 2.20 3.93
C PRO A 139 -5.68 2.95 4.34
N THR A 140 -6.79 2.75 3.64
CA THR A 140 -8.05 3.48 3.84
C THR A 140 -9.18 2.62 4.42
N ALA A 141 -8.91 1.35 4.77
CA ALA A 141 -9.95 0.40 5.22
C ALA A 141 -10.76 0.85 6.46
N ALA A 142 -10.19 1.74 7.29
CA ALA A 142 -10.84 2.28 8.48
C ALA A 142 -11.37 3.72 8.30
N MET A 143 -11.34 4.26 7.08
CA MET A 143 -11.77 5.63 6.76
C MET A 143 -13.18 5.63 6.16
N ASP A 144 -13.92 6.71 6.39
CA ASP A 144 -15.15 6.98 5.63
C ASP A 144 -14.82 7.39 4.18
N MET A 145 -15.85 7.56 3.35
CA MET A 145 -15.70 7.86 1.94
C MET A 145 -14.96 9.19 1.70
N GLU A 146 -15.30 10.23 2.45
CA GLU A 146 -14.71 11.57 2.28
C GLU A 146 -13.21 11.55 2.59
N THR A 147 -12.84 11.00 3.74
CA THR A 147 -11.44 10.89 4.15
C THR A 147 -10.66 9.87 3.30
N THR A 148 -11.33 8.86 2.73
CA THR A 148 -10.73 7.94 1.75
C THR A 148 -10.31 8.69 0.49
N LEU A 149 -11.21 9.49 -0.11
CA LEU A 149 -10.90 10.25 -1.32
C LEU A 149 -9.77 11.27 -1.09
N LEU A 150 -9.77 11.91 0.08
CA LEU A 150 -8.70 12.81 0.48
C LEU A 150 -7.35 12.09 0.58
N ALA A 151 -7.31 10.94 1.24
CA ALA A 151 -6.10 10.13 1.38
C ALA A 151 -5.60 9.62 0.03
N GLU A 152 -6.49 9.17 -0.86
CA GLU A 152 -6.17 8.74 -2.22
C GLU A 152 -5.52 9.86 -3.04
N LYS A 153 -6.08 11.06 -2.98
CA LYS A 153 -5.50 12.24 -3.64
C LYS A 153 -4.08 12.49 -3.14
N LEU A 154 -3.87 12.52 -1.83
CA LEU A 154 -2.56 12.74 -1.24
C LEU A 154 -1.55 11.63 -1.54
N ILE A 155 -2.00 10.37 -1.59
CA ILE A 155 -1.16 9.23 -2.00
C ILE A 155 -0.67 9.43 -3.44
N ARG A 156 -1.57 9.83 -4.36
CA ARG A 156 -1.21 10.08 -5.75
C ARG A 156 -0.26 11.27 -5.87
N GLU A 157 -0.57 12.39 -5.23
CA GLU A 157 0.29 13.58 -5.22
C GLU A 157 1.68 13.29 -4.64
N TYR A 158 1.75 12.48 -3.60
CA TYR A 158 3.02 12.05 -3.02
C TYR A 158 3.85 11.24 -4.03
N ALA A 159 3.24 10.28 -4.72
CA ALA A 159 3.93 9.48 -5.74
C ALA A 159 4.45 10.38 -6.88
N ASP A 160 3.61 11.29 -7.38
CA ASP A 160 3.96 12.21 -8.46
C ASP A 160 5.08 13.18 -8.07
N GLN A 161 5.04 13.73 -6.85
CA GLN A 161 6.04 14.69 -6.35
C GLN A 161 7.39 14.05 -6.01
N THR A 162 7.38 12.80 -5.56
CA THR A 162 8.60 12.11 -5.14
C THR A 162 9.22 11.25 -6.23
N GLY A 163 8.42 10.88 -7.25
CA GLY A 163 8.81 9.92 -8.29
C GLY A 163 8.94 8.49 -7.77
N CYS A 164 8.44 8.20 -6.55
CA CYS A 164 8.50 6.86 -5.99
C CYS A 164 7.59 5.89 -6.74
N THR A 165 7.98 4.63 -6.85
CA THR A 165 7.05 3.57 -7.23
C THR A 165 6.16 3.25 -6.02
N LEU A 166 4.85 3.12 -6.22
CA LEU A 166 3.92 2.85 -5.13
C LEU A 166 3.14 1.55 -5.39
N ILE A 167 3.04 0.70 -4.39
CA ILE A 167 2.20 -0.50 -4.39
C ILE A 167 1.10 -0.31 -3.37
N LEU A 168 -0.14 -0.28 -3.84
CA LEU A 168 -1.34 -0.23 -3.03
C LEU A 168 -1.99 -1.61 -2.98
N VAL A 169 -1.99 -2.25 -1.84
CA VAL A 169 -2.80 -3.46 -1.62
C VAL A 169 -4.19 -3.04 -1.22
N THR A 170 -5.20 -3.47 -1.97
CA THR A 170 -6.60 -3.13 -1.69
C THR A 170 -7.55 -4.22 -2.19
N HIS A 171 -8.71 -4.31 -1.57
CA HIS A 171 -9.86 -5.08 -2.08
C HIS A 171 -10.86 -4.20 -2.84
N SER A 172 -10.69 -2.87 -2.83
CA SER A 172 -11.57 -1.93 -3.53
C SER A 172 -11.16 -1.75 -4.98
N LEU A 173 -11.98 -2.27 -5.90
CA LEU A 173 -11.80 -2.05 -7.35
C LEU A 173 -11.94 -0.57 -7.72
N GLN A 174 -12.80 0.16 -7.01
CA GLN A 174 -12.99 1.59 -7.24
C GLN A 174 -11.73 2.37 -6.87
N GLN A 175 -11.08 2.05 -5.75
CA GLN A 175 -9.81 2.64 -5.37
C GLN A 175 -8.72 2.34 -6.39
N ALA A 176 -8.58 1.08 -6.82
CA ALA A 176 -7.62 0.69 -7.84
C ALA A 176 -7.84 1.47 -9.15
N ARG A 177 -9.10 1.67 -9.57
CA ARG A 177 -9.43 2.49 -10.77
C ARG A 177 -9.07 3.96 -10.64
N ARG A 178 -9.24 4.55 -9.42
CA ARG A 178 -9.03 5.99 -9.23
C ARG A 178 -7.56 6.40 -9.20
N ILE A 179 -6.72 5.58 -8.56
CA ILE A 179 -5.36 6.05 -8.25
C ILE A 179 -4.23 5.24 -8.87
N SER A 180 -4.50 4.06 -9.44
CA SER A 180 -3.45 3.18 -9.95
C SER A 180 -3.29 3.25 -11.46
N ASP A 181 -2.04 3.30 -11.93
CA ASP A 181 -1.70 3.20 -13.35
C ASP A 181 -1.80 1.74 -13.82
N GLU A 182 -1.36 0.81 -12.98
CA GLU A 182 -1.31 -0.62 -13.24
C GLU A 182 -1.99 -1.42 -12.12
N THR A 183 -2.55 -2.56 -12.47
CA THR A 183 -3.17 -3.48 -11.51
C THR A 183 -2.58 -4.88 -11.67
N ILE A 184 -2.32 -5.51 -10.53
CA ILE A 184 -1.85 -6.89 -10.41
C ILE A 184 -2.93 -7.68 -9.68
N PHE A 185 -3.46 -8.72 -10.33
CA PHE A 185 -4.47 -9.59 -9.73
C PHE A 185 -3.85 -10.85 -9.16
N PHE A 186 -4.08 -11.08 -7.87
CA PHE A 186 -3.65 -12.26 -7.13
C PHE A 186 -4.80 -13.22 -6.85
N ARG A 187 -4.57 -14.51 -7.11
CA ARG A 187 -5.48 -15.58 -6.71
C ARG A 187 -4.67 -16.79 -6.22
N LYS A 188 -5.04 -17.33 -5.05
CA LYS A 188 -4.41 -18.53 -4.47
C LYS A 188 -2.88 -18.50 -4.46
N GLY A 189 -2.31 -17.37 -4.03
CA GLY A 189 -0.86 -17.19 -3.93
C GLY A 189 -0.13 -16.92 -5.24
N ARG A 190 -0.82 -16.71 -6.35
CA ARG A 190 -0.20 -16.47 -7.66
C ARG A 190 -0.67 -15.17 -8.29
N MET A 191 0.23 -14.54 -9.02
CA MET A 191 -0.12 -13.47 -9.94
C MET A 191 -0.80 -14.10 -11.18
N VAL A 192 -2.08 -13.80 -11.38
CA VAL A 192 -2.89 -14.38 -12.47
C VAL A 192 -2.93 -13.47 -13.68
N GLU A 193 -3.07 -12.16 -13.44
CA GLU A 193 -3.15 -11.17 -14.51
C GLU A 193 -2.56 -9.85 -14.05
N GLN A 194 -1.94 -9.13 -14.98
CA GLN A 194 -1.45 -7.77 -14.76
C GLN A 194 -1.63 -6.92 -16.01
N GLY A 195 -1.74 -5.62 -15.83
CA GLY A 195 -1.82 -4.66 -16.92
C GLY A 195 -2.29 -3.29 -16.47
N SER A 196 -2.54 -2.40 -17.42
CA SER A 196 -3.15 -1.10 -17.18
C SER A 196 -4.43 -1.26 -16.34
N SER A 197 -4.58 -0.48 -15.27
CA SER A 197 -5.75 -0.57 -14.38
C SER A 197 -7.04 -0.34 -15.15
N ALA A 198 -7.05 0.57 -16.11
CA ALA A 198 -8.21 0.86 -16.93
C ALA A 198 -8.62 -0.33 -17.82
N GLU A 199 -7.65 -0.99 -18.48
CA GLU A 199 -7.93 -2.14 -19.34
C GLU A 199 -8.30 -3.38 -18.52
N LEU A 200 -7.48 -3.70 -17.52
CA LEU A 200 -7.61 -4.92 -16.72
C LEU A 200 -8.94 -4.97 -15.95
N LEU A 201 -9.38 -3.83 -15.41
CA LEU A 201 -10.62 -3.77 -14.64
C LEU A 201 -11.88 -3.58 -15.49
N ASN A 202 -11.76 -3.14 -16.75
CA ASN A 202 -12.92 -3.01 -17.66
C ASN A 202 -13.06 -4.19 -18.61
N THR A 203 -11.93 -4.77 -19.05
CA THR A 203 -11.88 -5.88 -20.00
C THR A 203 -10.95 -7.00 -19.52
N PRO A 204 -11.26 -7.62 -18.37
CA PRO A 204 -10.44 -8.69 -17.83
C PRO A 204 -10.35 -9.87 -18.81
N LYS A 205 -9.13 -10.44 -18.97
CA LYS A 205 -8.86 -11.52 -19.93
C LYS A 205 -9.13 -12.89 -19.32
N THR A 206 -8.70 -13.08 -18.08
CA THR A 206 -8.85 -14.38 -17.38
C THR A 206 -10.26 -14.53 -16.80
N MET A 207 -10.77 -15.78 -16.80
CA MET A 207 -12.07 -16.08 -16.20
C MET A 207 -12.09 -15.74 -14.69
N GLU A 208 -10.96 -15.96 -14.03
CA GLU A 208 -10.77 -15.67 -12.62
C GLU A 208 -10.96 -14.19 -12.30
N LEU A 209 -10.37 -13.31 -13.10
CA LEU A 209 -10.51 -11.88 -12.89
C LEU A 209 -11.91 -11.39 -13.28
N LYS A 210 -12.52 -11.95 -14.33
CA LYS A 210 -13.93 -11.64 -14.69
C LYS A 210 -14.86 -11.90 -13.52
N GLN A 211 -14.79 -13.08 -12.93
CA GLN A 211 -15.59 -13.46 -11.76
C GLN A 211 -15.31 -12.55 -10.55
N PHE A 212 -14.02 -12.19 -10.33
CA PHE A 212 -13.65 -11.30 -9.24
C PHE A 212 -14.22 -9.89 -9.45
N VAL A 213 -14.07 -9.31 -10.64
CA VAL A 213 -14.61 -7.98 -10.97
C VAL A 213 -16.14 -7.97 -10.85
N GLU A 214 -16.83 -8.97 -11.37
CA GLU A 214 -18.28 -9.09 -11.27
C GLU A 214 -18.76 -9.11 -9.82
N PHE A 215 -18.11 -9.92 -8.96
CA PHE A 215 -18.48 -10.04 -7.56
C PHE A 215 -18.21 -8.78 -6.73
N TYR A 216 -17.11 -8.05 -6.98
CA TYR A 216 -16.71 -6.88 -6.21
C TYR A 216 -17.11 -5.53 -6.85
N SER A 217 -17.82 -5.54 -7.99
CA SER A 217 -18.38 -4.33 -8.60
C SER A 217 -19.80 -4.00 -8.12
N LEU A 218 -20.41 -4.91 -7.36
CA LEU A 218 -21.71 -4.74 -6.71
C LEU A 218 -21.55 -3.98 -5.39
#